data_85675df5df43588683f67b54c732c59a
#
_entry.id   85675df5df43588683f67b54c732c59a
#
_cell.length_a   1.000
_cell.length_b   1.000
_cell.length_c   1.000
_cell.angle_alpha   90.00
_cell.angle_beta   90.00
_cell.angle_gamma   90.00
#
_symmetry.space_group_name_H-M   'P 1'
#
loop_
_entity.id
_entity.type
_entity.pdbx_description
1 polymer ?
#
loop_
_entity_poly.entity_id
_entity_poly.type
_entity_poly.pdbx_seq_one_letter_code
_entity_poly.pdbx_strand_id
1 'polypeptide(L)'
;MQLFAFVLLLLCVGTYFYFVFPFWGYPLHGGLKGPVPLTPAWALEPWLWEDDGNTSQAILGLLKEYEERDFPVRTVLIDSPWSTRYNDFAVDEERYPKPAEFFGDLEKRGYRVVLWMTSMVNSQNDDTRFKDSTDWYEDARRKGYLTGDGWQIGWWKGRGGFIDYTNPAAMKWWRGLQEPLFDWGIDGWKLDGTGTLFRSQYRNAPLFYMNVFNGPMTTRQYMDRYYRDEYAHGLSKNPEFITLSRSTDRLGLLNRKPRGEFFEWLDTLAHPEGFAPLDASPVNWVGDQDHAWTLENEGIEEAITDILRSASMGYNVIGSDIPGYSGSDIPPNLYARWAQFSCFCGLFMNGGHADRRLWLSNEREWEIVRKFAWLHTELVPYIYTHVAECHEGGKPLMRPLESKYHYLFGNDFLVAPIYEDNLMRSVTIPAGKWRYMFNDLEVLEGPSTTRRTYPLEEAPVYIRDGAIIPLNVSRSYTGYGDAESKGFVTWLVYPAGNTEFEMVHADGSGKTRLESRMSSQLTLQISGVHKPHILRVHMIFPPLKVQLDMKALEEGLDWTYDRDRAKLIIRTKDYAEGKYVVDY
;
A
#
# COMPACT_ATOMS: atom_id res chain seq x y z
N MET A 1 -16.97 49.50 -9.78
CA MET A 1 -16.82 48.09 -10.23
C MET A 1 -15.34 47.70 -10.34
N GLN A 2 -14.51 48.42 -11.10
CA GLN A 2 -13.07 48.10 -11.28
C GLN A 2 -12.27 48.11 -9.96
N LEU A 3 -12.47 49.13 -9.07
CA LEU A 3 -11.80 49.18 -7.77
C LEU A 3 -12.19 47.98 -6.87
N PHE A 4 -13.46 47.62 -6.87
CA PHE A 4 -13.94 46.45 -6.12
C PHE A 4 -13.31 45.13 -6.63
N ALA A 5 -13.26 44.95 -7.95
CA ALA A 5 -12.61 43.79 -8.55
C ALA A 5 -11.11 43.73 -8.25
N PHE A 6 -10.43 44.88 -8.25
CA PHE A 6 -9.01 44.94 -7.89
C PHE A 6 -8.77 44.61 -6.42
N VAL A 7 -9.58 45.16 -5.50
CA VAL A 7 -9.49 44.84 -4.06
C VAL A 7 -9.78 43.35 -3.81
N LEU A 8 -10.79 42.78 -4.47
CA LEU A 8 -11.10 41.35 -4.39
C LEU A 8 -9.95 40.49 -4.89
N LEU A 9 -9.33 40.87 -6.01
CA LEU A 9 -8.16 40.20 -6.54
C LEU A 9 -6.98 40.22 -5.55
N LEU A 10 -6.69 41.38 -4.96
CA LEU A 10 -5.65 41.51 -3.94
C LEU A 10 -5.93 40.65 -2.70
N LEU A 11 -7.19 40.56 -2.27
CA LEU A 11 -7.60 39.69 -1.18
C LEU A 11 -7.42 38.21 -1.54
N CYS A 12 -7.83 37.80 -2.73
CA CYS A 12 -7.64 36.41 -3.19
C CYS A 12 -6.15 36.05 -3.30
N VAL A 13 -5.33 36.94 -3.85
CA VAL A 13 -3.87 36.75 -3.96
C VAL A 13 -3.22 36.70 -2.57
N GLY A 14 -3.61 37.61 -1.68
CA GLY A 14 -3.11 37.63 -0.29
C GLY A 14 -3.51 36.35 0.47
N THR A 15 -4.75 35.90 0.32
CA THR A 15 -5.25 34.65 0.91
C THR A 15 -4.47 33.44 0.37
N TYR A 16 -4.25 33.38 -0.93
CA TYR A 16 -3.47 32.32 -1.56
C TYR A 16 -2.05 32.25 -0.98
N PHE A 17 -1.30 33.37 -0.98
CA PHE A 17 0.07 33.39 -0.49
C PHE A 17 0.20 33.20 1.02
N TYR A 18 -0.85 33.51 1.78
CA TYR A 18 -0.82 33.33 3.24
C TYR A 18 -1.28 31.93 3.69
N PHE A 19 -2.30 31.35 3.08
CA PHE A 19 -2.91 30.10 3.54
C PHE A 19 -2.59 28.88 2.67
N VAL A 20 -2.50 29.04 1.36
CA VAL A 20 -2.37 27.90 0.43
C VAL A 20 -0.92 27.63 0.09
N PHE A 21 -0.23 28.62 -0.43
CA PHE A 21 1.14 28.47 -0.90
C PHE A 21 2.12 27.93 0.15
N PRO A 22 2.13 28.40 1.40
CA PRO A 22 3.12 27.93 2.39
C PRO A 22 2.95 26.46 2.78
N PHE A 23 1.74 25.93 2.66
CA PHE A 23 1.45 24.56 3.02
C PHE A 23 1.45 23.62 1.81
N TRP A 24 0.77 24.01 0.72
CA TRP A 24 0.61 23.18 -0.47
C TRP A 24 1.63 23.49 -1.57
N GLY A 25 2.10 24.72 -1.64
CA GLY A 25 3.08 25.15 -2.62
C GLY A 25 2.61 25.25 -4.06
N TYR A 26 1.39 24.83 -4.33
CA TYR A 26 0.82 24.78 -5.67
C TYR A 26 0.28 26.15 -6.13
N PRO A 27 0.41 26.52 -7.42
CA PRO A 27 1.17 25.85 -8.49
C PRO A 27 2.63 26.28 -8.59
N LEU A 28 3.11 27.13 -7.71
CA LEU A 28 4.40 27.84 -7.84
C LEU A 28 5.62 27.01 -7.40
N HIS A 29 5.43 25.95 -6.62
CA HIS A 29 6.51 25.03 -6.22
C HIS A 29 6.91 24.01 -7.28
N GLY A 30 6.29 24.02 -8.44
CA GLY A 30 6.69 23.17 -9.55
C GLY A 30 6.33 21.69 -9.43
N GLY A 31 5.52 21.35 -8.45
CA GLY A 31 5.00 20.01 -8.28
C GLY A 31 5.94 19.02 -7.61
N LEU A 32 5.34 17.99 -7.00
CA LEU A 32 6.03 16.89 -6.33
C LEU A 32 6.47 15.79 -7.31
N LYS A 33 6.76 16.17 -8.55
CA LYS A 33 7.04 15.22 -9.63
C LYS A 33 8.49 14.75 -9.55
N GLY A 34 8.64 13.48 -9.26
CA GLY A 34 9.87 12.71 -9.40
C GLY A 34 9.52 11.31 -9.89
N PRO A 35 10.49 10.49 -10.26
CA PRO A 35 10.23 9.09 -10.53
C PRO A 35 9.72 8.44 -9.24
N VAL A 36 8.62 7.69 -9.35
CA VAL A 36 8.13 6.88 -8.22
C VAL A 36 9.21 5.86 -7.86
N PRO A 37 9.59 5.71 -6.57
CA PRO A 37 10.59 4.72 -6.18
C PRO A 37 10.16 3.30 -6.53
N LEU A 38 11.12 2.42 -6.81
CA LEU A 38 10.83 1.00 -6.89
C LEU A 38 10.56 0.47 -5.47
N THR A 39 9.34 0.05 -5.22
CA THR A 39 8.98 -0.60 -3.96
C THR A 39 9.51 -2.03 -3.95
N PRO A 40 10.28 -2.46 -2.94
CA PRO A 40 10.75 -3.84 -2.85
C PRO A 40 9.57 -4.81 -2.67
N ALA A 41 9.70 -6.02 -3.22
CA ALA A 41 8.61 -6.99 -3.25
C ALA A 41 8.08 -7.39 -1.87
N TRP A 42 8.95 -7.42 -0.85
CA TRP A 42 8.54 -7.73 0.51
C TRP A 42 7.50 -6.74 1.05
N ALA A 43 7.54 -5.48 0.64
CA ALA A 43 6.60 -4.46 1.07
C ALA A 43 5.21 -4.58 0.41
N LEU A 44 5.11 -5.41 -0.64
CA LEU A 44 3.86 -5.76 -1.32
C LEU A 44 3.15 -6.97 -0.71
N GLU A 45 3.80 -7.68 0.23
CA GLU A 45 3.19 -8.76 1.00
C GLU A 45 2.41 -8.19 2.20
N PRO A 46 1.48 -8.94 2.84
CA PRO A 46 0.64 -8.41 3.92
C PRO A 46 1.43 -7.91 5.14
N TRP A 47 0.98 -6.77 5.67
CA TRP A 47 1.49 -6.15 6.89
C TRP A 47 0.58 -6.41 8.08
N LEU A 48 1.16 -6.39 9.26
CA LEU A 48 0.45 -6.52 10.53
C LEU A 48 0.90 -5.45 11.51
N TRP A 49 -0.05 -4.85 12.22
CA TRP A 49 0.24 -3.93 13.31
C TRP A 49 -0.93 -3.81 14.30
N GLU A 50 -0.61 -3.41 15.52
CA GLU A 50 -1.57 -3.06 16.56
C GLU A 50 -1.08 -1.79 17.26
N ASP A 51 -1.97 -0.84 17.47
CA ASP A 51 -1.63 0.42 18.11
C ASP A 51 -1.68 0.31 19.64
N ASP A 52 -2.61 -0.47 20.18
CA ASP A 52 -2.88 -0.56 21.61
C ASP A 52 -1.90 -1.48 22.38
N GLY A 53 -1.24 -2.38 21.69
CA GLY A 53 -0.43 -3.44 22.29
C GLY A 53 1.08 -3.36 22.01
N ASN A 54 1.66 -2.17 21.90
CA ASN A 54 3.06 -1.98 21.52
C ASN A 54 4.07 -2.43 22.60
N THR A 55 4.24 -3.74 22.72
CA THR A 55 5.31 -4.37 23.49
C THR A 55 5.83 -5.60 22.75
N SER A 56 7.08 -5.99 23.00
CA SER A 56 7.64 -7.21 22.41
C SER A 56 6.81 -8.46 22.70
N GLN A 57 6.28 -8.57 23.90
CA GLN A 57 5.43 -9.70 24.29
C GLN A 57 4.11 -9.73 23.49
N ALA A 58 3.45 -8.57 23.35
CA ALA A 58 2.19 -8.48 22.61
C ALA A 58 2.41 -8.77 21.13
N ILE A 59 3.45 -8.20 20.52
CA ILE A 59 3.80 -8.42 19.10
C ILE A 59 4.12 -9.90 18.84
N LEU A 60 4.99 -10.51 19.66
CA LEU A 60 5.34 -11.93 19.49
C LEU A 60 4.14 -12.85 19.71
N GLY A 61 3.27 -12.52 20.67
CA GLY A 61 2.02 -13.23 20.90
C GLY A 61 1.08 -13.12 19.71
N LEU A 62 0.90 -11.92 19.17
CA LEU A 62 0.08 -11.66 18.00
C LEU A 62 0.60 -12.43 16.77
N LEU A 63 1.89 -12.34 16.47
CA LEU A 63 2.51 -13.07 15.35
C LEU A 63 2.32 -14.58 15.48
N LYS A 64 2.47 -15.14 16.69
CA LYS A 64 2.23 -16.57 16.93
C LYS A 64 0.80 -16.96 16.59
N GLU A 65 -0.19 -16.17 17.01
CA GLU A 65 -1.60 -16.42 16.74
C GLU A 65 -1.93 -16.36 15.23
N TYR A 66 -1.29 -15.44 14.48
CA TYR A 66 -1.44 -15.37 13.02
C TYR A 66 -0.74 -16.54 12.30
N GLU A 67 0.45 -16.96 12.78
CA GLU A 67 1.15 -18.14 12.26
C GLU A 67 0.33 -19.43 12.46
N GLU A 68 -0.22 -19.64 13.69
CA GLU A 68 -1.03 -20.82 14.00
C GLU A 68 -2.31 -20.92 13.15
N ARG A 69 -2.79 -19.80 12.63
CA ARG A 69 -3.96 -19.72 11.74
C ARG A 69 -3.59 -19.67 10.27
N ASP A 70 -2.33 -19.85 9.94
CA ASP A 70 -1.80 -19.79 8.57
C ASP A 70 -2.23 -18.52 7.83
N PHE A 71 -2.09 -17.37 8.49
CA PHE A 71 -2.31 -16.07 7.88
C PHE A 71 -0.96 -15.48 7.41
N PRO A 72 -0.85 -14.99 6.18
CA PRO A 72 0.40 -14.44 5.69
C PRO A 72 0.71 -13.10 6.34
N VAL A 73 1.87 -13.00 6.96
CA VAL A 73 2.43 -11.75 7.49
C VAL A 73 3.88 -11.64 7.05
N ARG A 74 4.24 -10.56 6.41
CA ARG A 74 5.62 -10.27 6.02
C ARG A 74 6.22 -9.14 6.82
N THR A 75 5.45 -8.08 7.06
CA THR A 75 5.92 -6.86 7.70
C THR A 75 5.21 -6.65 9.03
N VAL A 76 5.98 -6.29 10.05
CA VAL A 76 5.48 -5.83 11.34
C VAL A 76 5.71 -4.33 11.42
N LEU A 77 4.62 -3.58 11.51
CA LEU A 77 4.68 -2.15 11.81
C LEU A 77 4.56 -1.97 13.34
N ILE A 78 5.55 -1.35 13.94
CA ILE A 78 5.56 -0.99 15.35
C ILE A 78 5.28 0.51 15.46
N ASP A 79 4.06 0.84 15.86
CA ASP A 79 3.61 2.21 16.04
C ASP A 79 4.08 2.80 17.38
N SER A 80 3.78 4.05 17.65
CA SER A 80 4.11 4.74 18.90
C SER A 80 3.25 4.26 20.09
N PRO A 81 3.80 4.25 21.34
CA PRO A 81 5.17 4.58 21.71
C PRO A 81 6.07 3.33 21.75
N TRP A 82 7.17 3.36 21.03
CA TRP A 82 8.22 2.34 21.12
C TRP A 82 9.53 2.90 21.71
N SER A 83 9.75 4.21 21.63
CA SER A 83 10.92 4.91 22.14
C SER A 83 10.70 5.50 23.55
N THR A 84 11.78 5.83 24.24
CA THR A 84 11.71 6.37 25.61
C THR A 84 11.14 7.77 25.67
N ARG A 85 11.20 8.53 24.56
CA ARG A 85 10.59 9.86 24.32
C ARG A 85 10.51 10.16 22.84
N TYR A 86 9.73 11.15 22.45
CA TYR A 86 9.60 11.60 21.04
C TYR A 86 10.62 12.68 20.67
N ASN A 87 11.49 12.52 19.65
CA ASN A 87 11.96 11.23 19.09
C ASN A 87 13.43 11.12 19.47
N ASP A 88 13.79 10.34 20.43
CA ASP A 88 15.18 10.05 20.80
C ASP A 88 15.72 8.77 20.17
N PHE A 89 14.85 8.01 19.50
CA PHE A 89 15.16 6.74 18.87
C PHE A 89 15.77 5.68 19.81
N ALA A 90 15.73 5.93 21.12
CA ALA A 90 16.13 4.97 22.14
C ALA A 90 14.94 4.05 22.45
N VAL A 91 15.04 2.78 22.09
CA VAL A 91 13.97 1.81 22.34
C VAL A 91 13.73 1.68 23.85
N ASP A 92 12.48 1.72 24.26
CA ASP A 92 12.09 1.54 25.66
C ASP A 92 12.23 0.08 26.09
N GLU A 93 13.27 -0.23 26.85
CA GLU A 93 13.56 -1.59 27.30
C GLU A 93 12.53 -2.15 28.31
N GLU A 94 11.66 -1.32 28.89
CA GLU A 94 10.52 -1.81 29.68
C GLU A 94 9.43 -2.41 28.77
N ARG A 95 9.27 -1.87 27.55
CA ARG A 95 8.36 -2.39 26.53
C ARG A 95 9.00 -3.47 25.66
N TYR A 96 10.28 -3.30 25.34
CA TYR A 96 11.07 -4.17 24.46
C TYR A 96 12.37 -4.59 25.15
N PRO A 97 12.30 -5.50 26.13
CA PRO A 97 13.50 -6.02 26.78
C PRO A 97 14.48 -6.60 25.76
N LYS A 98 15.76 -6.22 25.88
CA LYS A 98 16.83 -6.66 24.97
C LYS A 98 16.51 -6.39 23.50
N PRO A 99 16.35 -5.13 23.09
CA PRO A 99 15.82 -4.78 21.78
C PRO A 99 16.61 -5.39 20.62
N ALA A 100 17.95 -5.48 20.72
CA ALA A 100 18.77 -6.13 19.68
C ALA A 100 18.41 -7.62 19.45
N GLU A 101 18.09 -8.35 20.54
CA GLU A 101 17.62 -9.75 20.44
C GLU A 101 16.23 -9.81 19.80
N PHE A 102 15.31 -8.93 20.22
CA PHE A 102 13.95 -8.86 19.70
C PHE A 102 13.90 -8.59 18.20
N PHE A 103 14.59 -7.53 17.73
CA PHE A 103 14.63 -7.20 16.29
C PHE A 103 15.36 -8.29 15.48
N GLY A 104 16.49 -8.82 15.99
CA GLY A 104 17.20 -9.90 15.34
C GLY A 104 16.40 -11.22 15.27
N ASP A 105 15.51 -11.47 16.19
CA ASP A 105 14.60 -12.63 16.14
C ASP A 105 13.49 -12.46 15.10
N LEU A 106 12.95 -11.25 14.95
CA LEU A 106 12.00 -10.94 13.87
C LEU A 106 12.65 -11.12 12.50
N GLU A 107 13.86 -10.60 12.29
CA GLU A 107 14.62 -10.76 11.06
C GLU A 107 14.88 -12.24 10.74
N LYS A 108 15.37 -13.03 11.70
CA LYS A 108 15.63 -14.49 11.52
C LYS A 108 14.38 -15.28 11.16
N ARG A 109 13.22 -14.86 11.66
CA ARG A 109 11.92 -15.44 11.30
C ARG A 109 11.42 -14.98 9.94
N GLY A 110 12.14 -14.06 9.30
CA GLY A 110 11.84 -13.54 7.97
C GLY A 110 10.87 -12.36 7.96
N TYR A 111 10.57 -11.76 9.11
CA TYR A 111 9.78 -10.54 9.18
C TYR A 111 10.60 -9.31 8.81
N ARG A 112 9.93 -8.33 8.22
CA ARG A 112 10.43 -6.97 8.02
C ARG A 112 9.86 -6.05 9.08
N VAL A 113 10.63 -5.06 9.52
CA VAL A 113 10.23 -4.17 10.62
C VAL A 113 10.20 -2.72 10.16
N VAL A 114 9.03 -2.09 10.35
CA VAL A 114 8.82 -0.67 10.10
C VAL A 114 8.47 0.01 11.42
N LEU A 115 9.17 1.10 11.76
CA LEU A 115 8.93 1.85 13.00
C LEU A 115 8.25 3.18 12.70
N TRP A 116 7.37 3.61 13.58
CA TRP A 116 6.72 4.92 13.52
C TRP A 116 7.66 6.03 13.97
N MET A 117 7.60 7.18 13.31
CA MET A 117 8.30 8.38 13.74
C MET A 117 7.64 9.67 13.26
N THR A 118 8.01 10.80 13.87
CA THR A 118 7.76 12.16 13.38
C THR A 118 9.04 12.98 13.42
N SER A 119 8.99 14.19 12.90
CA SER A 119 10.10 15.15 12.96
C SER A 119 10.15 15.98 14.26
N MET A 120 9.46 15.55 15.31
CA MET A 120 9.34 16.27 16.57
C MET A 120 10.43 15.90 17.57
N VAL A 121 10.96 16.90 18.26
CA VAL A 121 11.77 16.77 19.48
C VAL A 121 10.92 17.29 20.63
N ASN A 122 10.46 16.40 21.50
CA ASN A 122 9.53 16.76 22.56
C ASN A 122 10.20 17.28 23.83
N SER A 123 9.59 18.28 24.46
CA SER A 123 9.87 18.69 25.85
C SER A 123 8.96 17.99 26.86
N GLN A 124 7.75 17.59 26.42
CA GLN A 124 6.76 16.87 27.19
C GLN A 124 6.15 15.75 26.34
N ASN A 125 5.98 14.56 26.92
CA ASN A 125 5.42 13.41 26.24
C ASN A 125 4.23 12.86 27.03
N ASP A 126 3.16 12.44 26.34
CA ASP A 126 1.93 11.99 26.99
C ASP A 126 1.95 10.48 27.33
N ASP A 127 2.61 9.64 26.53
CA ASP A 127 2.49 8.16 26.58
C ASP A 127 3.82 7.40 26.63
N THR A 128 4.99 8.08 26.48
CA THR A 128 6.31 7.45 26.60
C THR A 128 6.79 7.33 28.04
N ARG A 129 7.91 6.63 28.27
CA ARG A 129 8.51 6.42 29.59
C ARG A 129 8.88 7.75 30.28
N PHE A 130 9.58 8.63 29.58
CA PHE A 130 9.96 9.96 30.10
C PHE A 130 8.91 10.98 29.73
N LYS A 131 8.03 11.35 30.69
CA LYS A 131 6.99 12.36 30.49
C LYS A 131 7.57 13.76 30.34
N ASP A 132 8.52 14.14 31.22
CA ASP A 132 9.29 15.37 31.15
C ASP A 132 10.60 15.13 30.39
N SER A 133 10.81 15.88 29.35
CA SER A 133 12.00 15.86 28.49
C SER A 133 12.53 17.28 28.24
N THR A 134 12.26 18.20 29.19
CA THR A 134 12.65 19.61 29.09
C THR A 134 14.15 19.77 28.86
N ASP A 135 14.99 19.06 29.62
CA ASP A 135 16.45 19.15 29.46
C ASP A 135 16.94 18.68 28.09
N TRP A 136 16.35 17.61 27.58
CA TRP A 136 16.60 17.08 26.23
C TRP A 136 16.26 18.09 25.14
N TYR A 137 15.07 18.68 25.24
CA TYR A 137 14.59 19.69 24.31
C TYR A 137 15.45 20.95 24.36
N GLU A 138 15.74 21.48 25.57
CA GLU A 138 16.53 22.67 25.76
C GLU A 138 17.99 22.52 25.32
N ASP A 139 18.54 21.30 25.41
CA ASP A 139 19.87 21.01 24.85
C ASP A 139 19.87 21.11 23.33
N ALA A 140 18.89 20.47 22.66
CA ALA A 140 18.72 20.58 21.21
C ALA A 140 18.48 22.05 20.77
N ARG A 141 17.63 22.78 21.51
CA ARG A 141 17.36 24.22 21.25
C ARG A 141 18.60 25.07 21.35
N ARG A 142 19.37 24.95 22.45
CA ARG A 142 20.61 25.70 22.65
C ARG A 142 21.68 25.45 21.60
N LYS A 143 21.71 24.24 21.05
CA LYS A 143 22.60 23.84 19.95
C LYS A 143 22.12 24.34 18.58
N GLY A 144 20.94 24.95 18.51
CA GLY A 144 20.35 25.43 17.26
C GLY A 144 19.89 24.30 16.34
N TYR A 145 19.48 23.16 16.90
CA TYR A 145 19.05 22.01 16.13
C TYR A 145 17.57 22.05 15.74
N LEU A 146 16.82 23.01 16.29
CA LEU A 146 15.37 23.11 16.09
C LEU A 146 15.02 24.29 15.18
N THR A 147 13.92 24.15 14.43
CA THR A 147 13.39 25.26 13.62
C THR A 147 12.85 26.40 14.51
N GLY A 148 12.84 27.64 14.00
CA GLY A 148 12.21 28.77 14.66
C GLY A 148 12.71 29.03 16.08
N ASP A 149 14.04 28.92 16.32
CA ASP A 149 14.67 29.06 17.64
C ASP A 149 14.10 28.14 18.73
N GLY A 150 13.53 26.99 18.31
CA GLY A 150 12.91 26.03 19.20
C GLY A 150 11.48 26.41 19.59
N TRP A 151 10.72 26.99 18.68
CA TRP A 151 9.30 27.23 18.94
C TRP A 151 8.53 25.91 19.08
N GLN A 152 7.73 25.79 20.14
CA GLN A 152 7.02 24.57 20.51
C GLN A 152 5.55 24.64 20.11
N ILE A 153 5.04 23.49 19.67
CA ILE A 153 3.60 23.25 19.50
C ILE A 153 3.14 22.11 20.40
N GLY A 154 1.87 22.16 20.82
CA GLY A 154 1.18 21.00 21.39
C GLY A 154 0.67 20.10 20.25
N TRP A 155 0.68 18.79 20.47
CA TRP A 155 0.20 17.79 19.54
C TRP A 155 -0.28 16.53 20.29
N TRP A 156 -0.80 15.51 19.62
CA TRP A 156 -1.45 14.35 20.27
C TRP A 156 -0.51 13.43 21.06
N LYS A 157 0.80 13.65 21.00
CA LYS A 157 1.81 12.91 21.77
C LYS A 157 2.57 13.84 22.75
N GLY A 158 2.05 15.05 23.00
CA GLY A 158 2.60 15.97 23.96
C GLY A 158 2.95 17.34 23.39
N ARG A 159 4.16 17.83 23.64
CA ARG A 159 4.63 19.16 23.23
C ARG A 159 6.10 19.14 22.81
N GLY A 160 6.43 19.78 21.70
CA GLY A 160 7.79 19.85 21.19
C GLY A 160 8.00 20.83 20.05
N GLY A 161 9.19 20.82 19.48
CA GLY A 161 9.58 21.58 18.29
C GLY A 161 10.11 20.66 17.20
N PHE A 162 10.21 21.19 15.99
CA PHE A 162 10.66 20.45 14.82
C PHE A 162 12.16 20.44 14.69
N ILE A 163 12.76 19.29 14.38
CA ILE A 163 14.19 19.21 14.00
C ILE A 163 14.45 20.00 12.71
N ASP A 164 15.58 20.68 12.63
CA ASP A 164 15.95 21.45 11.44
C ASP A 164 16.74 20.60 10.43
N TYR A 165 16.05 20.10 9.42
CA TYR A 165 16.63 19.29 8.32
C TYR A 165 17.63 20.08 7.44
N THR A 166 17.74 21.40 7.60
CA THR A 166 18.69 22.21 6.85
C THR A 166 20.00 22.47 7.61
N ASN A 167 20.03 22.15 8.91
CA ASN A 167 21.21 22.32 9.74
C ASN A 167 22.07 21.06 9.73
N PRO A 168 23.30 21.08 9.15
CA PRO A 168 24.15 19.88 9.08
C PRO A 168 24.52 19.30 10.46
N ALA A 169 24.64 20.14 11.49
CA ALA A 169 24.95 19.69 12.84
C ALA A 169 23.73 19.01 13.50
N ALA A 170 22.53 19.52 13.25
CA ALA A 170 21.28 18.89 13.68
C ALA A 170 21.11 17.52 13.00
N MET A 171 21.36 17.44 11.69
CA MET A 171 21.24 16.18 10.94
C MET A 171 22.29 15.17 11.40
N LYS A 172 23.52 15.56 11.65
CA LYS A 172 24.53 14.66 12.22
C LYS A 172 24.07 14.06 13.57
N TRP A 173 23.51 14.89 14.43
CA TRP A 173 22.97 14.45 15.72
C TRP A 173 21.77 13.53 15.53
N TRP A 174 20.79 13.91 14.72
CA TRP A 174 19.57 13.16 14.47
C TRP A 174 19.85 11.78 13.87
N ARG A 175 20.74 11.71 12.86
CA ARG A 175 21.18 10.45 12.24
C ARG A 175 21.92 9.56 13.23
N GLY A 176 22.76 10.16 14.11
CA GLY A 176 23.45 9.40 15.15
C GLY A 176 22.50 8.72 16.16
N LEU A 177 21.32 9.31 16.41
CA LEU A 177 20.30 8.69 17.24
C LEU A 177 19.62 7.49 16.56
N GLN A 178 19.52 7.51 15.25
CA GLN A 178 18.88 6.46 14.44
C GLN A 178 19.80 5.25 14.19
N GLU A 179 21.13 5.42 14.25
CA GLU A 179 22.10 4.36 13.90
C GLU A 179 21.85 3.01 14.58
N PRO A 180 21.59 2.92 15.90
CA PRO A 180 21.37 1.64 16.55
C PRO A 180 20.20 0.84 15.97
N LEU A 181 19.16 1.52 15.45
CA LEU A 181 18.01 0.87 14.85
C LEU A 181 18.34 0.27 13.49
N PHE A 182 19.16 0.96 12.69
CA PHE A 182 19.68 0.42 11.44
C PHE A 182 20.60 -0.77 11.68
N ASP A 183 21.44 -0.71 12.72
CA ASP A 183 22.30 -1.83 13.12
C ASP A 183 21.48 -3.06 13.57
N TRP A 184 20.25 -2.87 14.05
CA TRP A 184 19.32 -3.94 14.43
C TRP A 184 18.44 -4.40 13.27
N GLY A 185 18.61 -3.83 12.07
CA GLY A 185 17.97 -4.31 10.83
C GLY A 185 16.55 -3.83 10.61
N ILE A 186 16.21 -2.57 11.00
CA ILE A 186 14.91 -2.01 10.59
C ILE A 186 14.87 -1.81 9.08
N ASP A 187 13.68 -2.01 8.49
CA ASP A 187 13.44 -1.97 7.06
C ASP A 187 12.70 -0.72 6.59
N GLY A 188 12.17 0.08 7.51
CA GLY A 188 11.43 1.29 7.13
C GLY A 188 10.98 2.18 8.26
N TRP A 189 10.50 3.35 7.86
CA TRP A 189 9.82 4.31 8.71
C TRP A 189 8.36 4.52 8.30
N LYS A 190 7.42 4.50 9.24
CA LYS A 190 6.11 5.15 9.08
C LYS A 190 6.29 6.63 9.41
N LEU A 191 6.26 7.48 8.39
CA LEU A 191 6.47 8.93 8.52
C LEU A 191 5.12 9.62 8.72
N ASP A 192 4.78 9.87 9.97
CA ASP A 192 3.49 10.46 10.34
C ASP A 192 3.61 11.95 10.70
N GLY A 193 2.47 12.58 10.92
CA GLY A 193 2.34 13.89 11.54
C GLY A 193 2.37 15.09 10.61
N THR A 194 2.69 14.96 9.34
CA THR A 194 2.86 16.11 8.44
C THR A 194 1.57 16.89 8.21
N GLY A 195 0.50 16.26 7.74
CA GLY A 195 -0.78 16.93 7.51
C GLY A 195 -1.39 17.45 8.80
N THR A 196 -1.52 16.61 9.79
CA THR A 196 -2.13 16.92 11.08
C THR A 196 -1.29 17.89 11.92
N LEU A 197 0.04 17.71 12.00
CA LEU A 197 0.92 18.59 12.79
C LEU A 197 0.95 20.02 12.26
N PHE A 198 1.06 20.21 10.97
CA PHE A 198 1.25 21.54 10.39
C PHE A 198 -0.05 22.33 10.20
N ARG A 199 -1.20 21.67 10.11
CA ARG A 199 -2.53 22.32 9.99
C ARG A 199 -3.44 22.06 11.16
N SER A 200 -2.99 21.32 12.15
CA SER A 200 -3.78 20.86 13.26
C SER A 200 -4.31 21.96 14.15
N GLN A 201 -5.41 21.67 14.82
CA GLN A 201 -5.95 22.40 15.97
C GLN A 201 -4.99 22.46 17.17
N TYR A 202 -3.98 21.61 17.23
CA TYR A 202 -2.98 21.58 18.30
C TYR A 202 -2.00 22.76 18.26
N ARG A 203 -1.99 23.53 17.17
CA ARG A 203 -1.10 24.68 17.03
C ARG A 203 -1.63 25.90 17.78
N ASN A 204 -0.72 26.58 18.46
CA ASN A 204 -1.02 27.87 19.06
C ASN A 204 -0.96 29.03 18.04
N ALA A 205 -0.37 28.80 16.86
CA ALA A 205 -0.29 29.76 15.77
C ALA A 205 -0.04 29.04 14.43
N PRO A 206 -0.41 29.63 13.29
CA PRO A 206 -0.15 29.03 11.97
C PRO A 206 1.34 28.91 11.69
N LEU A 207 1.78 27.70 11.31
CA LEU A 207 3.15 27.40 10.90
C LEU A 207 3.23 27.42 9.38
N PHE A 208 3.00 28.55 8.75
CA PHE A 208 3.08 28.66 7.30
C PHE A 208 4.51 28.89 6.80
N TYR A 209 5.30 29.58 7.63
CA TYR A 209 6.71 29.85 7.38
C TYR A 209 7.52 29.52 8.63
N MET A 210 8.65 28.86 8.43
CA MET A 210 9.60 28.49 9.47
C MET A 210 10.92 29.16 9.21
N ASN A 211 11.58 29.67 10.25
CA ASN A 211 12.98 30.04 10.18
C ASN A 211 13.80 28.75 10.40
N VAL A 212 14.63 28.43 9.45
CA VAL A 212 15.56 27.30 9.51
C VAL A 212 16.99 27.81 9.30
N PHE A 213 17.98 26.96 9.51
CA PHE A 213 19.40 27.33 9.39
C PHE A 213 19.73 27.98 8.03
N ASN A 214 19.13 27.54 6.96
CA ASN A 214 19.32 28.07 5.61
C ASN A 214 18.42 29.28 5.28
N GLY A 215 17.72 29.86 6.25
CA GLY A 215 16.82 31.00 6.05
C GLY A 215 15.33 30.61 6.11
N PRO A 216 14.42 31.49 5.71
CA PRO A 216 12.98 31.18 5.77
C PRO A 216 12.58 30.08 4.82
N MET A 217 11.74 29.16 5.29
CA MET A 217 11.23 28.00 4.55
C MET A 217 9.71 27.91 4.73
N THR A 218 8.98 27.51 3.69
CA THR A 218 7.56 27.22 3.82
C THR A 218 7.34 25.87 4.51
N THR A 219 6.18 25.69 5.13
CA THR A 219 5.78 24.40 5.72
C THR A 219 5.87 23.27 4.69
N ARG A 220 5.47 23.53 3.45
CA ARG A 220 5.56 22.54 2.37
C ARG A 220 6.98 22.10 2.07
N GLN A 221 7.91 23.06 1.96
CA GLN A 221 9.32 22.74 1.74
C GLN A 221 9.91 21.94 2.90
N TYR A 222 9.49 22.22 4.13
CA TYR A 222 9.89 21.44 5.29
C TYR A 222 9.35 20.01 5.24
N MET A 223 8.07 19.82 4.88
CA MET A 223 7.48 18.49 4.70
C MET A 223 8.23 17.68 3.65
N ASP A 224 8.53 18.28 2.50
CA ASP A 224 9.28 17.64 1.42
C ASP A 224 10.66 17.20 1.88
N ARG A 225 11.33 18.01 2.69
CA ARG A 225 12.60 17.67 3.33
C ARG A 225 12.47 16.47 4.27
N TYR A 226 11.48 16.50 5.16
CA TYR A 226 11.24 15.41 6.09
C TYR A 226 11.11 14.07 5.37
N TYR A 227 10.26 13.97 4.38
CA TYR A 227 10.10 12.72 3.63
C TYR A 227 11.36 12.32 2.86
N ARG A 228 11.94 13.24 2.09
CA ARG A 228 13.11 12.94 1.25
C ARG A 228 14.36 12.61 2.04
N ASP A 229 14.63 13.37 3.08
CA ASP A 229 15.86 13.21 3.86
C ASP A 229 15.81 11.92 4.70
N GLU A 230 14.63 11.54 5.25
CA GLU A 230 14.47 10.27 5.96
C GLU A 230 14.57 9.07 5.01
N TYR A 231 13.93 9.14 3.84
CA TYR A 231 14.00 8.08 2.84
C TYR A 231 15.44 7.91 2.30
N ALA A 232 16.09 9.01 1.91
CA ALA A 232 17.47 8.96 1.40
C ALA A 232 18.46 8.42 2.44
N HIS A 233 18.28 8.79 3.71
CA HIS A 233 19.12 8.23 4.79
C HIS A 233 18.89 6.73 4.96
N GLY A 234 17.63 6.29 5.01
CA GLY A 234 17.30 4.87 5.10
C GLY A 234 17.91 4.07 3.95
N LEU A 235 17.77 4.54 2.70
CA LEU A 235 18.39 3.90 1.53
C LEU A 235 19.92 3.83 1.61
N SER A 236 20.57 4.79 2.28
CA SER A 236 22.03 4.74 2.49
C SER A 236 22.47 3.62 3.45
N LYS A 237 21.53 3.08 4.24
CA LYS A 237 21.75 2.01 5.21
C LYS A 237 21.24 0.66 4.71
N ASN A 238 20.10 0.64 4.10
CA ASN A 238 19.44 -0.55 3.55
C ASN A 238 18.90 -0.21 2.15
N PRO A 239 19.42 -0.82 1.05
CA PRO A 239 18.97 -0.51 -0.31
C PRO A 239 17.49 -0.89 -0.57
N GLU A 240 16.89 -1.73 0.26
CA GLU A 240 15.47 -2.07 0.24
C GLU A 240 14.64 -1.28 1.27
N PHE A 241 15.19 -0.22 1.85
CA PHE A 241 14.51 0.60 2.84
C PHE A 241 13.27 1.28 2.25
N ILE A 242 12.19 1.34 3.03
CA ILE A 242 10.98 2.03 2.61
C ILE A 242 10.56 3.13 3.60
N THR A 243 9.74 4.03 3.10
CA THR A 243 8.90 4.90 3.93
C THR A 243 7.43 4.57 3.67
N LEU A 244 6.68 4.38 4.76
CA LEU A 244 5.22 4.37 4.73
C LEU A 244 4.78 5.82 4.95
N SER A 245 4.29 6.44 3.88
CA SER A 245 4.02 7.88 3.84
C SER A 245 2.54 8.15 3.60
N ARG A 246 2.06 9.29 4.08
CA ARG A 246 0.67 9.69 3.89
C ARG A 246 0.50 10.33 2.51
N SER A 247 -0.19 9.68 1.59
CA SER A 247 -0.42 10.18 0.24
C SER A 247 -1.49 11.26 0.19
N THR A 248 -2.51 11.15 1.01
CA THR A 248 -3.58 12.14 1.17
C THR A 248 -3.99 12.25 2.63
N ASP A 249 -4.63 13.33 2.99
CA ASP A 249 -5.27 13.52 4.28
C ASP A 249 -6.46 14.47 4.08
N ARG A 250 -7.58 14.20 4.70
CA ARG A 250 -8.81 14.99 4.57
C ARG A 250 -8.85 16.27 5.42
N LEU A 251 -7.75 16.77 5.84
CA LEU A 251 -7.68 18.12 6.37
C LEU A 251 -7.83 19.13 5.23
N GLY A 252 -9.07 19.37 4.82
CA GLY A 252 -9.42 20.36 3.81
C GLY A 252 -8.89 21.77 4.14
N LEU A 253 -8.96 22.68 3.16
CA LEU A 253 -8.54 24.09 3.27
C LEU A 253 -8.97 24.80 4.56
N LEU A 254 -10.13 24.42 5.10
CA LEU A 254 -10.73 25.03 6.28
C LEU A 254 -10.51 24.21 7.57
N ASN A 255 -9.58 23.26 7.58
CA ASN A 255 -9.36 22.35 8.70
C ASN A 255 -10.61 21.56 9.07
N ARG A 256 -11.40 21.20 8.07
CA ARG A 256 -12.58 20.34 8.16
C ARG A 256 -12.53 19.35 7.02
N LYS A 257 -12.96 18.13 7.29
CA LYS A 257 -13.10 17.12 6.24
C LYS A 257 -14.08 17.63 5.19
N PRO A 258 -13.72 17.62 3.89
CA PRO A 258 -14.65 18.03 2.85
C PRO A 258 -15.87 17.09 2.89
N ARG A 259 -17.06 17.66 2.90
CA ARG A 259 -18.31 16.90 2.84
C ARG A 259 -19.06 17.28 1.60
N GLY A 260 -19.28 16.31 0.72
CA GLY A 260 -20.01 16.46 -0.53
C GLY A 260 -19.15 16.91 -1.72
N GLU A 261 -19.62 16.60 -2.93
CA GLU A 261 -18.89 16.72 -4.21
C GLU A 261 -18.27 18.10 -4.47
N PHE A 262 -18.95 19.18 -4.05
CA PHE A 262 -18.44 20.54 -4.21
C PHE A 262 -17.17 20.79 -3.37
N PHE A 263 -17.16 20.33 -2.12
CA PHE A 263 -16.01 20.52 -1.24
C PHE A 263 -14.84 19.61 -1.62
N GLU A 264 -15.11 18.41 -2.12
CA GLU A 264 -14.09 17.51 -2.67
C GLU A 264 -13.47 18.09 -3.93
N TRP A 265 -14.27 18.67 -4.82
CA TRP A 265 -13.79 19.39 -5.99
C TRP A 265 -12.92 20.60 -5.60
N LEU A 266 -13.36 21.40 -4.64
CA LEU A 266 -12.60 22.55 -4.14
C LEU A 266 -11.29 22.11 -3.48
N ASP A 267 -11.32 21.03 -2.70
CA ASP A 267 -10.15 20.44 -2.07
C ASP A 267 -9.17 19.91 -3.13
N THR A 268 -9.66 19.25 -4.16
CA THR A 268 -8.84 18.79 -5.30
C THR A 268 -8.18 19.95 -6.04
N LEU A 269 -8.87 21.07 -6.22
CA LEU A 269 -8.29 22.28 -6.83
C LEU A 269 -7.22 22.93 -5.93
N ALA A 270 -7.42 22.88 -4.61
CA ALA A 270 -6.47 23.43 -3.65
C ALA A 270 -5.23 22.54 -3.44
N HIS A 271 -5.40 21.23 -3.62
CA HIS A 271 -4.36 20.22 -3.40
C HIS A 271 -4.32 19.21 -4.55
N PRO A 272 -3.91 19.63 -5.73
CA PRO A 272 -3.79 18.72 -6.88
C PRO A 272 -2.64 17.71 -6.72
N GLU A 273 -1.83 17.86 -5.69
CA GLU A 273 -0.69 17.02 -5.34
C GLU A 273 -0.90 16.46 -3.92
N GLY A 274 -0.38 15.27 -3.64
CA GLY A 274 -0.49 14.65 -2.34
C GLY A 274 0.42 15.28 -1.26
N PHE A 275 0.37 14.74 -0.05
CA PHE A 275 1.18 15.20 1.07
C PHE A 275 2.65 14.84 0.92
N ALA A 276 2.94 13.55 0.73
CA ALA A 276 4.31 13.08 0.58
C ALA A 276 4.80 13.28 -0.87
N PRO A 277 6.06 13.68 -1.08
CA PRO A 277 6.62 13.76 -2.43
C PRO A 277 6.70 12.38 -3.08
N LEU A 278 6.29 12.27 -4.35
CA LEU A 278 6.24 11.00 -5.07
C LEU A 278 7.59 10.28 -5.09
N ASP A 279 8.68 11.03 -5.22
CA ASP A 279 10.06 10.50 -5.28
C ASP A 279 10.62 10.00 -3.92
N ALA A 280 9.85 10.11 -2.85
CA ALA A 280 10.21 9.62 -1.52
C ALA A 280 9.08 8.81 -0.86
N SER A 281 8.16 8.27 -1.66
CA SER A 281 6.95 7.60 -1.17
C SER A 281 6.77 6.23 -1.82
N PRO A 282 7.67 5.26 -1.53
CA PRO A 282 7.56 3.92 -2.07
C PRO A 282 6.30 3.18 -1.62
N VAL A 283 5.80 3.43 -0.41
CA VAL A 283 4.57 2.85 0.15
C VAL A 283 3.74 3.94 0.82
N ASN A 284 2.43 3.89 0.66
CA ASN A 284 1.52 4.93 1.12
C ASN A 284 0.27 4.37 1.80
N TRP A 285 -0.19 5.07 2.85
CA TRP A 285 -1.52 4.86 3.41
C TRP A 285 -2.34 6.15 3.38
N VAL A 286 -3.64 6.03 3.39
CA VAL A 286 -4.56 7.17 3.21
C VAL A 286 -5.09 7.76 4.52
N GLY A 287 -4.48 7.41 5.64
CA GLY A 287 -4.84 7.94 6.95
C GLY A 287 -5.79 7.05 7.73
N ASP A 288 -6.41 7.65 8.75
CA ASP A 288 -7.10 6.97 9.82
C ASP A 288 -8.62 6.97 9.53
N GLN A 289 -9.12 5.91 8.90
CA GLN A 289 -10.55 5.71 8.70
C GLN A 289 -11.18 5.02 9.91
N ASP A 290 -12.49 5.18 10.08
CA ASP A 290 -13.24 4.53 11.15
C ASP A 290 -13.79 3.15 10.72
N HIS A 291 -14.11 2.30 11.70
CA HIS A 291 -14.80 1.02 11.51
C HIS A 291 -16.25 1.25 11.04
N ALA A 292 -16.41 1.77 9.84
CA ALA A 292 -17.68 2.19 9.28
C ALA A 292 -17.77 1.90 7.78
N TRP A 293 -18.97 1.98 7.23
CA TRP A 293 -19.22 1.75 5.81
C TRP A 293 -19.13 3.04 4.98
N THR A 294 -19.74 4.12 5.46
CA THR A 294 -20.03 5.29 4.65
C THR A 294 -18.94 6.34 4.69
N LEU A 295 -18.89 7.15 3.65
CA LEU A 295 -18.06 8.34 3.57
C LEU A 295 -18.32 9.33 4.71
N GLU A 296 -19.58 9.48 5.11
CA GLU A 296 -19.98 10.40 6.19
C GLU A 296 -19.39 9.98 7.54
N ASN A 297 -19.25 8.68 7.77
CA ASN A 297 -18.70 8.10 8.99
C ASN A 297 -17.23 7.71 8.83
N GLU A 298 -16.55 8.26 7.82
CA GLU A 298 -15.11 8.08 7.61
C GLU A 298 -14.69 6.60 7.42
N GLY A 299 -15.60 5.80 6.82
CA GLY A 299 -15.43 4.36 6.69
C GLY A 299 -14.74 3.89 5.40
N ILE A 300 -15.03 2.64 5.00
CA ILE A 300 -14.46 2.02 3.79
C ILE A 300 -14.69 2.86 2.52
N GLU A 301 -15.83 3.54 2.40
CA GLU A 301 -16.11 4.41 1.25
C GLU A 301 -15.11 5.58 1.17
N GLU A 302 -14.66 6.09 2.31
CA GLU A 302 -13.61 7.09 2.40
C GLU A 302 -12.26 6.51 1.97
N ALA A 303 -11.89 5.35 2.51
CA ALA A 303 -10.65 4.68 2.12
C ALA A 303 -10.57 4.46 0.60
N ILE A 304 -11.64 3.98 -0.02
CA ILE A 304 -11.73 3.80 -1.48
C ILE A 304 -11.54 5.13 -2.21
N THR A 305 -12.23 6.18 -1.77
CA THR A 305 -12.14 7.52 -2.38
C THR A 305 -10.71 8.04 -2.33
N ASP A 306 -10.07 7.97 -1.18
CA ASP A 306 -8.72 8.51 -0.97
C ASP A 306 -7.62 7.67 -1.66
N ILE A 307 -7.77 6.35 -1.71
CA ILE A 307 -6.88 5.47 -2.46
C ILE A 307 -6.97 5.76 -3.97
N LEU A 308 -8.17 5.86 -4.54
CA LEU A 308 -8.33 6.14 -5.95
C LEU A 308 -7.89 7.56 -6.31
N ARG A 309 -8.11 8.53 -5.42
CA ARG A 309 -7.57 9.90 -5.56
C ARG A 309 -6.03 9.88 -5.55
N SER A 310 -5.42 9.17 -4.61
CA SER A 310 -3.96 9.03 -4.54
C SER A 310 -3.38 8.40 -5.80
N ALA A 311 -4.03 7.35 -6.32
CA ALA A 311 -3.64 6.73 -7.58
C ALA A 311 -3.71 7.72 -8.77
N SER A 312 -4.73 8.60 -8.80
CA SER A 312 -4.86 9.65 -9.81
C SER A 312 -3.75 10.71 -9.72
N MET A 313 -3.17 10.92 -8.54
CA MET A 313 -2.04 11.83 -8.34
C MET A 313 -0.68 11.19 -8.71
N GLY A 314 -0.64 9.89 -8.99
CA GLY A 314 0.56 9.16 -9.40
C GLY A 314 1.23 8.31 -8.32
N TYR A 315 0.66 8.22 -7.11
CA TYR A 315 1.12 7.24 -6.13
C TYR A 315 0.84 5.82 -6.63
N ASN A 316 1.77 4.91 -6.39
CA ASN A 316 1.70 3.57 -6.98
C ASN A 316 1.29 2.48 -5.98
N VAL A 317 2.01 2.36 -4.86
CA VAL A 317 1.70 1.39 -3.80
C VAL A 317 0.93 2.10 -2.69
N ILE A 318 -0.37 1.84 -2.63
CA ILE A 318 -1.30 2.56 -1.76
C ILE A 318 -2.24 1.56 -1.10
N GLY A 319 -2.59 1.82 0.17
CA GLY A 319 -3.60 1.07 0.92
C GLY A 319 -4.15 1.87 2.09
N SER A 320 -4.92 1.21 2.92
CA SER A 320 -5.48 1.73 4.16
C SER A 320 -5.36 0.70 5.27
N ASP A 321 -5.61 1.14 6.50
CA ASP A 321 -5.81 0.22 7.63
C ASP A 321 -7.00 -0.69 7.37
N ILE A 322 -6.87 -2.00 7.66
CA ILE A 322 -7.92 -3.00 7.49
C ILE A 322 -8.39 -3.46 8.86
N PRO A 323 -9.66 -3.32 9.14
CA PRO A 323 -10.81 -2.73 8.47
C PRO A 323 -11.11 -1.28 8.92
N GLY A 324 -10.17 -0.38 8.83
CA GLY A 324 -10.15 0.96 9.38
C GLY A 324 -9.21 1.06 10.57
N TYR A 325 -8.85 2.29 10.99
CA TYR A 325 -7.93 2.54 12.08
C TYR A 325 -8.60 2.47 13.45
N SER A 326 -9.74 3.12 13.63
CA SER A 326 -10.40 3.26 14.93
C SER A 326 -11.92 3.30 14.83
N GLY A 327 -12.60 3.47 15.96
CA GLY A 327 -14.05 3.62 16.04
C GLY A 327 -14.69 2.65 17.03
N SER A 328 -15.98 2.40 16.85
CA SER A 328 -16.75 1.41 17.61
C SER A 328 -16.38 -0.02 17.21
N ASP A 329 -17.13 -0.99 17.71
CA ASP A 329 -17.01 -2.39 17.27
C ASP A 329 -17.11 -2.48 15.74
N ILE A 330 -16.32 -3.37 15.17
CA ILE A 330 -16.28 -3.60 13.72
C ILE A 330 -17.64 -4.17 13.27
N PRO A 331 -18.38 -3.49 12.38
CA PRO A 331 -19.65 -3.99 11.89
C PRO A 331 -19.50 -5.34 11.17
N PRO A 332 -20.48 -6.24 11.24
CA PRO A 332 -20.45 -7.50 10.51
C PRO A 332 -20.18 -7.29 9.01
N ASN A 333 -19.46 -8.20 8.39
CA ASN A 333 -19.08 -8.20 6.98
C ASN A 333 -18.10 -7.08 6.54
N LEU A 334 -17.91 -6.04 7.34
CA LEU A 334 -17.03 -4.93 6.98
C LEU A 334 -15.59 -5.39 6.79
N TYR A 335 -15.10 -6.21 7.70
CA TYR A 335 -13.74 -6.73 7.64
C TYR A 335 -13.49 -7.53 6.35
N ALA A 336 -14.42 -8.44 6.01
CA ALA A 336 -14.33 -9.23 4.79
C ALA A 336 -14.33 -8.32 3.53
N ARG A 337 -15.23 -7.34 3.46
CA ARG A 337 -15.31 -6.42 2.31
C ARG A 337 -14.09 -5.50 2.20
N TRP A 338 -13.54 -5.07 3.33
CA TRP A 338 -12.31 -4.27 3.33
C TRP A 338 -11.09 -5.08 2.89
N ALA A 339 -10.95 -6.30 3.37
CA ALA A 339 -9.89 -7.21 2.93
C ALA A 339 -9.98 -7.55 1.44
N GLN A 340 -11.20 -7.73 0.91
CA GLN A 340 -11.46 -7.92 -0.52
C GLN A 340 -10.98 -6.72 -1.36
N PHE A 341 -11.30 -5.51 -0.92
CA PHE A 341 -10.81 -4.30 -1.57
C PHE A 341 -9.29 -4.20 -1.51
N SER A 342 -8.71 -4.36 -0.31
CA SER A 342 -7.27 -4.25 -0.07
C SER A 342 -6.45 -5.31 -0.80
N CYS A 343 -7.04 -6.48 -1.11
CA CYS A 343 -6.41 -7.51 -1.94
C CYS A 343 -6.02 -6.98 -3.32
N PHE A 344 -6.77 -6.03 -3.87
CA PHE A 344 -6.53 -5.39 -5.15
C PHE A 344 -6.06 -3.93 -4.98
N CYS A 345 -5.31 -3.67 -3.91
CA CYS A 345 -4.51 -2.47 -3.68
C CYS A 345 -3.01 -2.82 -3.74
N GLY A 346 -2.14 -1.81 -3.74
CA GLY A 346 -0.69 -2.04 -3.68
C GLY A 346 -0.21 -2.45 -2.29
N LEU A 347 -0.92 -2.04 -1.24
CA LEU A 347 -0.63 -2.32 0.17
C LEU A 347 -1.81 -3.04 0.82
N PHE A 348 -1.53 -4.18 1.44
CA PHE A 348 -2.47 -4.91 2.32
C PHE A 348 -1.98 -4.77 3.75
N MET A 349 -2.56 -3.85 4.53
CA MET A 349 -2.12 -3.52 5.87
C MET A 349 -3.21 -3.81 6.91
N ASN A 350 -3.06 -4.92 7.64
CA ASN A 350 -4.01 -5.34 8.67
C ASN A 350 -3.60 -4.76 10.02
N GLY A 351 -4.38 -3.83 10.56
CA GLY A 351 -4.05 -3.24 11.84
C GLY A 351 -4.72 -1.91 12.17
N GLY A 352 -4.44 -1.35 13.34
CA GLY A 352 -4.89 -0.08 13.90
C GLY A 352 -5.24 -0.16 15.39
N HIS A 353 -6.17 0.70 15.84
CA HIS A 353 -6.75 0.70 17.19
C HIS A 353 -7.86 -0.32 17.37
N ALA A 354 -8.19 -0.63 18.63
CA ALA A 354 -9.18 -1.57 19.07
C ALA A 354 -8.84 -3.03 18.70
N ASP A 355 -9.64 -3.95 19.22
CA ASP A 355 -9.41 -5.37 19.07
C ASP A 355 -9.90 -5.85 17.70
N ARG A 356 -8.98 -6.01 16.77
CA ARG A 356 -9.24 -6.48 15.41
C ARG A 356 -8.58 -7.82 15.12
N ARG A 357 -8.22 -8.55 16.15
CA ARG A 357 -7.71 -9.90 16.00
C ARG A 357 -8.74 -10.73 15.25
N LEU A 358 -8.34 -11.31 14.12
CA LEU A 358 -9.23 -12.01 13.20
C LEU A 358 -10.06 -13.10 13.86
N TRP A 359 -9.50 -13.80 14.84
CA TRP A 359 -10.17 -14.87 15.56
C TRP A 359 -11.24 -14.41 16.55
N LEU A 360 -11.41 -13.11 16.76
CA LEU A 360 -12.54 -12.54 17.50
C LEU A 360 -13.74 -12.29 16.61
N SER A 361 -13.54 -12.23 15.29
CA SER A 361 -14.61 -12.27 14.30
C SER A 361 -15.22 -13.68 14.23
N ASN A 362 -16.38 -13.82 13.58
CA ASN A 362 -16.91 -15.15 13.30
C ASN A 362 -16.00 -15.92 12.33
N GLU A 363 -15.99 -17.24 12.43
CA GLU A 363 -15.09 -18.12 11.66
C GLU A 363 -15.18 -17.88 10.15
N ARG A 364 -16.38 -17.68 9.63
CA ARG A 364 -16.61 -17.40 8.20
C ARG A 364 -15.91 -16.11 7.75
N GLU A 365 -15.96 -15.06 8.54
CA GLU A 365 -15.39 -13.76 8.19
C GLU A 365 -13.85 -13.81 8.18
N TRP A 366 -13.24 -14.38 9.21
CA TRP A 366 -11.78 -14.46 9.24
C TRP A 366 -11.21 -15.42 8.17
N GLU A 367 -11.93 -16.49 7.80
CA GLU A 367 -11.54 -17.35 6.69
C GLU A 367 -11.54 -16.61 5.36
N ILE A 368 -12.53 -15.72 5.15
CA ILE A 368 -12.57 -14.84 3.97
C ILE A 368 -11.38 -13.88 3.98
N VAL A 369 -11.11 -13.22 5.11
CA VAL A 369 -9.98 -12.29 5.23
C VAL A 369 -8.65 -13.01 4.96
N ARG A 370 -8.45 -14.21 5.54
CA ARG A 370 -7.28 -15.05 5.27
C ARG A 370 -7.15 -15.41 3.77
N LYS A 371 -8.25 -15.83 3.14
CA LYS A 371 -8.28 -16.14 1.71
C LYS A 371 -7.80 -14.96 0.85
N PHE A 372 -8.28 -13.75 1.14
CA PHE A 372 -7.90 -12.57 0.37
C PHE A 372 -6.49 -12.07 0.70
N ALA A 373 -6.01 -12.25 1.92
CA ALA A 373 -4.61 -12.01 2.26
C ALA A 373 -3.65 -12.96 1.52
N TRP A 374 -4.00 -14.24 1.42
CA TRP A 374 -3.25 -15.20 0.60
C TRP A 374 -3.33 -14.87 -0.89
N LEU A 375 -4.49 -14.47 -1.39
CA LEU A 375 -4.63 -14.05 -2.79
C LEU A 375 -3.74 -12.85 -3.11
N HIS A 376 -3.69 -11.87 -2.21
CA HIS A 376 -2.78 -10.72 -2.34
C HIS A 376 -1.31 -11.17 -2.37
N THR A 377 -0.92 -12.07 -1.47
CA THR A 377 0.43 -12.67 -1.45
C THR A 377 0.74 -13.41 -2.75
N GLU A 378 -0.20 -14.19 -3.25
CA GLU A 378 -0.05 -14.93 -4.52
C GLU A 378 0.09 -14.00 -5.72
N LEU A 379 -0.57 -12.83 -5.69
CA LEU A 379 -0.49 -11.81 -6.75
C LEU A 379 0.81 -10.98 -6.73
N VAL A 380 1.68 -11.12 -5.74
CA VAL A 380 2.91 -10.31 -5.64
C VAL A 380 3.76 -10.31 -6.93
N PRO A 381 3.96 -11.41 -7.67
CA PRO A 381 4.69 -11.37 -8.94
C PRO A 381 4.03 -10.46 -9.99
N TYR A 382 2.70 -10.45 -10.05
CA TYR A 382 1.92 -9.58 -10.92
C TYR A 382 1.99 -8.13 -10.46
N ILE A 383 1.79 -7.87 -9.16
CA ILE A 383 1.85 -6.54 -8.55
C ILE A 383 3.24 -5.92 -8.74
N TYR A 384 4.29 -6.69 -8.41
CA TYR A 384 5.68 -6.22 -8.51
C TYR A 384 6.07 -5.85 -9.96
N THR A 385 5.61 -6.63 -10.94
CA THR A 385 5.83 -6.32 -12.35
C THR A 385 5.28 -4.95 -12.71
N HIS A 386 4.02 -4.64 -12.34
CA HIS A 386 3.42 -3.33 -12.62
C HIS A 386 4.02 -2.20 -11.77
N VAL A 387 4.50 -2.51 -10.56
CA VAL A 387 5.25 -1.55 -9.73
C VAL A 387 6.59 -1.19 -10.40
N ALA A 388 7.30 -2.17 -10.92
CA ALA A 388 8.55 -1.95 -11.66
C ALA A 388 8.31 -1.19 -12.98
N GLU A 389 7.28 -1.53 -13.74
CA GLU A 389 6.89 -0.79 -14.95
C GLU A 389 6.59 0.69 -14.64
N CYS A 390 5.87 0.97 -13.55
CA CYS A 390 5.57 2.34 -13.13
C CYS A 390 6.85 3.10 -12.74
N HIS A 391 7.78 2.47 -12.03
CA HIS A 391 9.08 3.04 -11.71
C HIS A 391 9.87 3.43 -12.98
N GLU A 392 9.79 2.63 -14.02
CA GLU A 392 10.39 2.89 -15.34
C GLU A 392 9.60 3.92 -16.19
N GLY A 393 8.58 4.55 -15.62
CA GLY A 393 7.75 5.57 -16.31
C GLY A 393 6.51 5.03 -17.01
N GLY A 394 6.16 3.78 -16.76
CA GLY A 394 4.91 3.16 -17.21
C GLY A 394 3.68 3.60 -16.42
N LYS A 395 2.56 2.89 -16.60
CA LYS A 395 1.30 3.20 -15.92
C LYS A 395 1.31 2.74 -14.46
N PRO A 396 0.64 3.48 -13.55
CA PRO A 396 0.49 3.03 -12.16
C PRO A 396 -0.33 1.74 -12.08
N LEU A 397 -0.11 0.98 -11.00
CA LEU A 397 -0.79 -0.28 -10.70
C LEU A 397 -2.32 -0.11 -10.64
N MET A 398 -2.79 0.93 -9.96
CA MET A 398 -4.21 1.24 -9.85
C MET A 398 -4.58 2.40 -10.77
N ARG A 399 -5.60 2.23 -11.59
CA ARG A 399 -6.06 3.25 -12.55
C ARG A 399 -7.57 3.44 -12.43
N PRO A 400 -8.03 4.51 -11.77
CA PRO A 400 -9.44 4.84 -11.64
C PRO A 400 -10.12 4.99 -13.00
N LEU A 401 -11.38 4.55 -13.08
CA LEU A 401 -12.27 4.69 -14.22
C LEU A 401 -13.36 5.73 -13.93
N GLU A 402 -14.11 6.15 -14.96
CA GLU A 402 -15.19 7.15 -14.83
C GLU A 402 -16.33 6.69 -13.92
N SER A 403 -16.63 5.38 -13.87
CA SER A 403 -17.69 4.83 -13.02
C SER A 403 -17.27 4.84 -11.56
N LYS A 404 -18.21 5.25 -10.67
CA LYS A 404 -17.95 5.38 -9.24
C LYS A 404 -17.28 4.14 -8.65
N TYR A 405 -16.07 4.34 -8.10
CA TYR A 405 -15.25 3.31 -7.44
C TYR A 405 -14.90 2.11 -8.32
N HIS A 406 -14.79 2.33 -9.64
CA HIS A 406 -14.23 1.34 -10.55
C HIS A 406 -12.79 1.68 -10.89
N TYR A 407 -11.95 0.69 -10.97
CA TYR A 407 -10.57 0.87 -11.40
C TYR A 407 -10.01 -0.38 -12.07
N LEU A 408 -8.96 -0.19 -12.87
CA LEU A 408 -8.12 -1.27 -13.34
C LEU A 408 -6.98 -1.49 -12.34
N PHE A 409 -6.78 -2.74 -11.97
CA PHE A 409 -5.63 -3.19 -11.19
C PHE A 409 -4.69 -3.96 -12.11
N GLY A 410 -3.49 -3.42 -12.36
CA GLY A 410 -2.66 -3.81 -13.47
C GLY A 410 -3.41 -3.66 -14.81
N ASN A 411 -3.09 -4.49 -15.79
CA ASN A 411 -3.73 -4.45 -17.09
C ASN A 411 -4.93 -5.39 -17.20
N ASP A 412 -5.10 -6.32 -16.29
CA ASP A 412 -5.92 -7.51 -16.48
C ASP A 412 -7.12 -7.63 -15.53
N PHE A 413 -7.18 -6.83 -14.47
CA PHE A 413 -8.30 -6.86 -13.54
C PHE A 413 -9.14 -5.59 -13.60
N LEU A 414 -10.47 -5.75 -13.67
CA LEU A 414 -11.46 -4.72 -13.38
C LEU A 414 -11.98 -4.97 -11.97
N VAL A 415 -11.87 -3.97 -11.11
CA VAL A 415 -12.30 -4.05 -9.70
C VAL A 415 -13.38 -3.00 -9.42
N ALA A 416 -14.46 -3.41 -8.76
CA ALA A 416 -15.57 -2.55 -8.38
C ALA A 416 -16.01 -2.85 -6.94
N PRO A 417 -15.27 -2.40 -5.91
CA PRO A 417 -15.47 -2.83 -4.53
C PRO A 417 -16.89 -2.54 -4.02
N ILE A 418 -17.37 -3.38 -3.11
CA ILE A 418 -18.58 -3.15 -2.33
C ILE A 418 -18.19 -2.25 -1.15
N TYR A 419 -18.90 -1.13 -1.02
CA TYR A 419 -18.64 -0.08 -0.03
C TYR A 419 -19.85 0.24 0.86
N GLU A 420 -20.89 -0.55 0.75
CA GLU A 420 -22.12 -0.47 1.53
C GLU A 420 -22.42 -1.82 2.17
N ASP A 421 -23.13 -1.83 3.30
CA ASP A 421 -23.55 -3.08 3.96
C ASP A 421 -24.68 -3.76 3.16
N ASN A 422 -24.32 -4.25 1.99
CA ASN A 422 -25.20 -5.07 1.17
C ASN A 422 -24.37 -6.03 0.29
N LEU A 423 -25.05 -6.93 -0.39
CA LEU A 423 -24.41 -7.90 -1.28
C LEU A 423 -24.51 -7.51 -2.76
N MET A 424 -25.24 -6.45 -3.09
CA MET A 424 -25.48 -6.06 -4.49
C MET A 424 -24.49 -4.99 -4.94
N ARG A 425 -24.00 -5.14 -6.16
CA ARG A 425 -23.17 -4.13 -6.82
C ARG A 425 -23.54 -4.01 -8.30
N SER A 426 -23.60 -2.78 -8.79
CA SER A 426 -23.63 -2.49 -10.24
C SER A 426 -22.21 -2.33 -10.71
N VAL A 427 -21.83 -3.06 -11.76
CA VAL A 427 -20.48 -3.02 -12.33
C VAL A 427 -20.59 -2.60 -13.79
N THR A 428 -19.91 -1.53 -14.14
CA THR A 428 -19.75 -1.07 -15.53
C THR A 428 -18.56 -1.80 -16.14
N ILE A 429 -18.82 -2.61 -17.15
CA ILE A 429 -17.84 -3.41 -17.87
C ILE A 429 -17.28 -2.55 -19.00
N PRO A 430 -15.96 -2.29 -19.07
CA PRO A 430 -15.33 -1.59 -20.18
C PRO A 430 -15.40 -2.40 -21.49
N ALA A 431 -15.10 -1.76 -22.62
CA ALA A 431 -15.04 -2.45 -23.92
C ALA A 431 -14.13 -3.70 -23.87
N GLY A 432 -14.57 -4.78 -24.54
CA GLY A 432 -13.91 -6.07 -24.57
C GLY A 432 -14.67 -7.14 -23.80
N LYS A 433 -14.03 -8.30 -23.64
CA LYS A 433 -14.60 -9.44 -22.91
C LYS A 433 -13.92 -9.56 -21.55
N TRP A 434 -14.76 -9.77 -20.52
CA TRP A 434 -14.35 -9.85 -19.14
C TRP A 434 -14.98 -11.07 -18.47
N ARG A 435 -14.19 -11.81 -17.70
CA ARG A 435 -14.60 -13.02 -17.00
C ARG A 435 -14.76 -12.73 -15.52
N TYR A 436 -15.84 -13.20 -14.93
CA TYR A 436 -15.99 -13.09 -13.48
C TYR A 436 -14.94 -13.96 -12.78
N MET A 437 -14.11 -13.37 -11.92
CA MET A 437 -12.94 -14.04 -11.34
C MET A 437 -13.29 -15.30 -10.55
N PHE A 438 -14.44 -15.34 -9.87
CA PHE A 438 -14.87 -16.45 -9.02
C PHE A 438 -15.72 -17.50 -9.77
N ASN A 439 -16.10 -17.20 -11.01
CA ASN A 439 -16.68 -18.14 -11.97
C ASN A 439 -16.30 -17.69 -13.39
N ASP A 440 -15.11 -18.04 -13.83
CA ASP A 440 -14.54 -17.55 -15.09
C ASP A 440 -15.12 -18.22 -16.37
N LEU A 441 -16.11 -19.11 -16.20
CA LEU A 441 -17.00 -19.53 -17.28
C LEU A 441 -18.02 -18.43 -17.65
N GLU A 442 -18.33 -17.54 -16.71
CA GLU A 442 -19.20 -16.39 -16.94
C GLU A 442 -18.43 -15.27 -17.65
N VAL A 443 -18.81 -14.95 -18.86
CA VAL A 443 -18.20 -13.91 -19.70
C VAL A 443 -19.19 -12.80 -19.93
N LEU A 444 -18.75 -11.57 -19.66
CA LEU A 444 -19.48 -10.33 -19.97
C LEU A 444 -18.79 -9.59 -21.11
N GLU A 445 -19.56 -9.06 -22.03
CA GLU A 445 -19.06 -8.23 -23.12
C GLU A 445 -19.43 -6.77 -22.86
N GLY A 446 -18.42 -5.92 -22.90
CA GLY A 446 -18.59 -4.47 -22.73
C GLY A 446 -18.45 -3.68 -24.04
N PRO A 447 -18.89 -2.39 -24.05
CA PRO A 447 -19.38 -1.65 -22.89
C PRO A 447 -20.78 -2.07 -22.44
N SER A 448 -20.94 -2.40 -21.16
CA SER A 448 -22.22 -2.81 -20.60
C SER A 448 -22.23 -2.55 -19.07
N THR A 449 -23.39 -2.69 -18.45
CA THR A 449 -23.52 -2.63 -16.99
C THR A 449 -24.27 -3.87 -16.52
N THR A 450 -23.71 -4.58 -15.56
CA THR A 450 -24.36 -5.69 -14.87
C THR A 450 -24.67 -5.30 -13.43
N ARG A 451 -25.81 -5.78 -12.90
CA ARG A 451 -26.16 -5.64 -11.50
C ARG A 451 -26.49 -7.00 -10.93
N ARG A 452 -25.74 -7.42 -9.92
CA ARG A 452 -25.91 -8.74 -9.32
C ARG A 452 -25.56 -8.75 -7.84
N THR A 453 -25.92 -9.85 -7.19
CA THR A 453 -25.50 -10.18 -5.83
C THR A 453 -24.12 -10.84 -5.88
N TYR A 454 -23.23 -10.43 -4.99
CA TYR A 454 -21.93 -11.05 -4.76
C TYR A 454 -21.90 -11.63 -3.34
N PRO A 455 -21.82 -12.96 -3.20
CA PRO A 455 -21.66 -13.61 -1.90
C PRO A 455 -20.51 -13.00 -1.09
N LEU A 456 -20.54 -13.15 0.23
CA LEU A 456 -19.49 -12.55 1.07
C LEU A 456 -18.10 -13.12 0.77
N GLU A 457 -18.02 -14.36 0.30
CA GLU A 457 -16.80 -15.06 -0.10
C GLU A 457 -16.19 -14.60 -1.43
N GLU A 458 -16.91 -13.72 -2.16
CA GLU A 458 -16.58 -13.27 -3.51
C GLU A 458 -16.58 -11.74 -3.59
N ALA A 459 -15.82 -11.18 -4.54
CA ALA A 459 -15.73 -9.75 -4.78
C ALA A 459 -16.13 -9.42 -6.24
N PRO A 460 -16.60 -8.20 -6.53
CA PRO A 460 -16.88 -7.75 -7.91
C PRO A 460 -15.57 -7.50 -8.67
N VAL A 461 -14.90 -8.58 -9.07
CA VAL A 461 -13.63 -8.55 -9.80
C VAL A 461 -13.77 -9.36 -11.08
N TYR A 462 -13.29 -8.78 -12.17
CA TYR A 462 -13.35 -9.40 -13.49
C TYR A 462 -11.97 -9.42 -14.13
N ILE A 463 -11.65 -10.52 -14.80
CA ILE A 463 -10.39 -10.74 -15.51
C ILE A 463 -10.64 -10.51 -17.00
N ARG A 464 -9.77 -9.74 -17.64
CA ARG A 464 -9.83 -9.48 -19.06
C ARG A 464 -9.57 -10.76 -19.87
N ASP A 465 -10.33 -10.99 -20.94
CA ASP A 465 -10.02 -12.06 -21.89
C ASP A 465 -8.67 -11.76 -22.58
N GLY A 466 -7.81 -12.75 -22.67
CA GLY A 466 -6.42 -12.58 -23.12
C GLY A 466 -5.41 -12.34 -21.99
N ALA A 467 -5.84 -12.27 -20.73
CA ALA A 467 -4.96 -12.06 -19.58
C ALA A 467 -3.98 -13.21 -19.37
N ILE A 468 -2.76 -12.85 -18.94
CA ILE A 468 -1.72 -13.75 -18.46
C ILE A 468 -1.26 -13.21 -17.11
N ILE A 469 -1.50 -13.96 -16.03
CA ILE A 469 -1.29 -13.49 -14.66
C ILE A 469 -0.33 -14.44 -13.94
N PRO A 470 0.88 -14.00 -13.59
CA PRO A 470 1.80 -14.79 -12.77
C PRO A 470 1.40 -14.74 -11.28
N LEU A 471 1.42 -15.89 -10.62
CA LEU A 471 1.13 -16.07 -9.20
C LEU A 471 2.25 -16.85 -8.49
N ASN A 472 2.40 -16.59 -7.19
CA ASN A 472 3.27 -17.37 -6.29
C ASN A 472 2.39 -18.18 -5.33
N VAL A 473 1.84 -19.29 -5.83
CA VAL A 473 0.89 -20.13 -5.08
C VAL A 473 1.62 -21.07 -4.12
N SER A 474 1.16 -21.12 -2.89
CA SER A 474 1.70 -22.04 -1.87
C SER A 474 0.63 -22.60 -0.93
N ARG A 475 -0.63 -22.27 -1.15
CA ARG A 475 -1.80 -22.70 -0.35
C ARG A 475 -2.99 -22.99 -1.24
N SER A 476 -3.98 -23.69 -0.69
CA SER A 476 -5.19 -24.05 -1.43
C SER A 476 -6.37 -23.10 -1.25
N TYR A 477 -6.23 -22.04 -0.43
CA TYR A 477 -7.34 -21.15 -0.08
C TYR A 477 -7.97 -20.40 -1.26
N THR A 478 -7.17 -20.10 -2.26
CA THR A 478 -7.59 -19.33 -3.44
C THR A 478 -8.12 -20.20 -4.58
N GLY A 479 -7.82 -21.50 -4.55
CA GLY A 479 -8.19 -22.46 -5.60
C GLY A 479 -7.26 -22.44 -6.83
N TYR A 480 -6.17 -21.65 -6.80
CA TYR A 480 -5.18 -21.59 -7.89
C TYR A 480 -4.05 -22.62 -7.78
N GLY A 481 -4.00 -23.38 -6.70
CA GLY A 481 -3.04 -24.46 -6.48
C GLY A 481 -3.12 -24.97 -5.05
N ASP A 482 -2.01 -25.49 -4.55
CA ASP A 482 -1.86 -26.06 -3.21
C ASP A 482 -0.41 -25.94 -2.72
N ALA A 483 -0.08 -26.62 -1.62
CA ALA A 483 1.27 -26.61 -1.06
C ALA A 483 2.35 -27.16 -2.03
N GLU A 484 1.98 -28.02 -2.97
CA GLU A 484 2.91 -28.57 -3.95
C GLU A 484 3.25 -27.56 -5.06
N SER A 485 2.48 -26.46 -5.18
CA SER A 485 2.77 -25.35 -6.10
C SER A 485 3.87 -24.43 -5.59
N LYS A 486 4.29 -24.59 -4.32
CA LYS A 486 5.34 -23.75 -3.71
C LYS A 486 6.66 -23.88 -4.48
N GLY A 487 7.22 -22.72 -4.83
CA GLY A 487 8.49 -22.63 -5.59
C GLY A 487 8.30 -22.64 -7.10
N PHE A 488 7.06 -22.75 -7.58
CA PHE A 488 6.73 -22.61 -8.99
C PHE A 488 6.06 -21.26 -9.25
N VAL A 489 6.32 -20.66 -10.41
CA VAL A 489 5.50 -19.57 -10.92
C VAL A 489 4.25 -20.17 -11.54
N THR A 490 3.09 -19.91 -10.97
CA THR A 490 1.80 -20.35 -11.52
C THR A 490 1.26 -19.29 -12.46
N TRP A 491 1.14 -19.62 -13.74
CA TRP A 491 0.61 -18.72 -14.76
C TRP A 491 -0.87 -19.00 -14.99
N LEU A 492 -1.74 -18.06 -14.69
CA LEU A 492 -3.13 -18.10 -15.14
C LEU A 492 -3.18 -17.54 -16.55
N VAL A 493 -3.66 -18.32 -17.52
CA VAL A 493 -3.73 -17.93 -18.93
C VAL A 493 -5.17 -18.00 -19.41
N TYR A 494 -5.67 -16.91 -19.95
CA TYR A 494 -6.99 -16.79 -20.58
C TYR A 494 -6.81 -16.54 -22.07
N PRO A 495 -6.61 -17.56 -22.91
CA PRO A 495 -6.20 -17.39 -24.30
C PRO A 495 -7.22 -16.60 -25.13
N ALA A 496 -6.79 -15.53 -25.79
CA ALA A 496 -7.58 -14.76 -26.75
C ALA A 496 -6.67 -14.09 -27.77
N GLY A 497 -6.67 -14.58 -29.00
CA GLY A 497 -5.81 -14.05 -30.07
C GLY A 497 -4.31 -14.20 -29.73
N ASN A 498 -3.57 -13.11 -29.84
CA ASN A 498 -2.14 -13.04 -29.51
C ASN A 498 -1.95 -12.11 -28.33
N THR A 499 -1.49 -12.64 -27.20
CA THR A 499 -1.23 -11.88 -25.98
C THR A 499 0.09 -12.29 -25.35
N GLU A 500 0.64 -11.44 -24.50
CA GLU A 500 1.89 -11.67 -23.82
C GLU A 500 1.93 -10.97 -22.46
N PHE A 501 2.76 -11.48 -21.57
CA PHE A 501 3.10 -10.85 -20.30
C PHE A 501 4.60 -11.06 -20.01
N GLU A 502 5.28 -10.00 -19.61
CA GLU A 502 6.69 -10.03 -19.24
C GLU A 502 6.79 -9.78 -17.74
N MET A 503 6.97 -10.83 -16.96
CA MET A 503 7.11 -10.78 -15.50
C MET A 503 8.52 -10.33 -15.13
N VAL A 504 8.62 -9.31 -14.26
CA VAL A 504 9.87 -8.85 -13.65
C VAL A 504 10.12 -9.63 -12.37
N HIS A 505 11.32 -10.21 -12.22
CA HIS A 505 11.69 -10.94 -11.01
C HIS A 505 12.22 -10.01 -9.93
N ALA A 506 11.64 -10.11 -8.74
CA ALA A 506 12.01 -9.29 -7.59
C ALA A 506 13.43 -9.57 -7.05
N ASP A 507 13.98 -10.74 -7.36
CA ASP A 507 15.36 -11.11 -7.00
C ASP A 507 16.44 -10.51 -7.92
N GLY A 508 16.03 -9.64 -8.85
CA GLY A 508 16.95 -9.00 -9.80
C GLY A 508 17.49 -9.94 -10.89
N SER A 509 17.01 -11.18 -10.98
CA SER A 509 17.48 -12.17 -11.97
C SER A 509 17.11 -11.83 -13.41
N GLY A 510 16.20 -10.87 -13.62
CA GLY A 510 15.75 -10.42 -14.93
C GLY A 510 14.25 -10.61 -15.16
N LYS A 511 13.87 -11.05 -16.35
CA LYS A 511 12.47 -11.16 -16.76
C LYS A 511 12.15 -12.53 -17.35
N THR A 512 10.91 -13.00 -17.15
CA THR A 512 10.35 -14.16 -17.85
C THR A 512 9.15 -13.69 -18.68
N ARG A 513 9.14 -14.01 -19.95
CA ARG A 513 8.06 -13.69 -20.88
C ARG A 513 7.24 -14.93 -21.23
N LEU A 514 5.93 -14.82 -21.13
CA LEU A 514 4.98 -15.81 -21.62
C LEU A 514 4.15 -15.19 -22.73
N GLU A 515 4.22 -15.77 -23.94
CA GLU A 515 3.37 -15.43 -25.08
C GLU A 515 2.28 -16.50 -25.24
N SER A 516 1.05 -16.09 -25.50
CA SER A 516 -0.09 -16.94 -25.83
C SER A 516 -0.62 -16.59 -27.21
N ARG A 517 -0.72 -17.58 -28.10
CA ARG A 517 -1.25 -17.41 -29.46
C ARG A 517 -2.32 -18.47 -29.69
N MET A 518 -3.55 -18.01 -29.91
CA MET A 518 -4.71 -18.85 -30.15
C MET A 518 -5.09 -18.79 -31.64
N SER A 519 -5.10 -19.93 -32.31
CA SER A 519 -5.50 -20.09 -33.71
C SER A 519 -6.24 -21.43 -33.85
N SER A 520 -5.88 -22.29 -34.82
CA SER A 520 -6.33 -23.68 -34.88
C SER A 520 -5.71 -24.57 -33.78
N GLN A 521 -4.67 -24.06 -33.14
CA GLN A 521 -3.99 -24.63 -31.97
C GLN A 521 -3.71 -23.51 -31.00
N LEU A 522 -3.56 -23.83 -29.70
CA LEU A 522 -3.02 -22.92 -28.71
C LEU A 522 -1.50 -23.13 -28.61
N THR A 523 -0.76 -22.06 -28.75
CA THR A 523 0.69 -22.04 -28.51
C THR A 523 1.00 -21.16 -27.32
N LEU A 524 1.79 -21.67 -26.35
CA LEU A 524 2.32 -20.93 -25.23
C LEU A 524 3.86 -20.98 -25.31
N GLN A 525 4.51 -19.82 -25.44
CA GLN A 525 5.96 -19.71 -25.53
C GLN A 525 6.52 -19.04 -24.29
N ILE A 526 7.35 -19.74 -23.53
CA ILE A 526 8.09 -19.18 -22.39
C ILE A 526 9.52 -18.90 -22.80
N SER A 527 10.05 -17.73 -22.43
CA SER A 527 11.40 -17.30 -22.72
C SER A 527 11.96 -16.38 -21.63
N GLY A 528 13.28 -16.18 -21.60
CA GLY A 528 13.99 -15.32 -20.64
C GLY A 528 14.51 -16.10 -19.44
N VAL A 529 14.32 -15.63 -18.22
CA VAL A 529 14.80 -16.31 -17.01
C VAL A 529 14.05 -17.61 -16.76
N HIS A 530 14.78 -18.71 -16.62
CA HIS A 530 14.21 -20.02 -16.35
C HIS A 530 13.79 -20.15 -14.88
N LYS A 531 12.47 -20.30 -14.66
CA LYS A 531 11.91 -20.62 -13.34
C LYS A 531 10.98 -21.82 -13.48
N PRO A 532 10.95 -22.72 -12.49
CA PRO A 532 9.93 -23.76 -12.44
C PRO A 532 8.52 -23.12 -12.55
N HIS A 533 7.66 -23.70 -13.39
CA HIS A 533 6.35 -23.09 -13.65
C HIS A 533 5.23 -24.11 -13.77
N ILE A 534 4.02 -23.64 -13.51
CA ILE A 534 2.76 -24.36 -13.73
C ILE A 534 1.90 -23.47 -14.63
N LEU A 535 1.38 -24.03 -15.72
CA LEU A 535 0.44 -23.34 -16.59
C LEU A 535 -0.99 -23.77 -16.27
N ARG A 536 -1.86 -22.82 -15.91
CA ARG A 536 -3.29 -23.02 -15.69
C ARG A 536 -4.07 -22.28 -16.77
N VAL A 537 -4.42 -23.00 -17.81
CA VAL A 537 -4.98 -22.42 -19.03
C VAL A 537 -6.48 -22.61 -19.07
N HIS A 538 -7.22 -21.49 -19.23
CA HIS A 538 -8.66 -21.57 -19.45
C HIS A 538 -8.95 -22.10 -20.85
N MET A 539 -9.59 -23.26 -20.95
CA MET A 539 -9.98 -23.91 -22.20
C MET A 539 -11.33 -24.60 -22.06
N ILE A 540 -12.31 -24.17 -22.85
CA ILE A 540 -13.67 -24.79 -22.86
C ILE A 540 -13.64 -26.21 -23.42
N PHE A 541 -12.79 -26.45 -24.42
CA PHE A 541 -12.65 -27.76 -25.03
C PHE A 541 -11.47 -28.52 -24.42
N PRO A 542 -11.64 -29.83 -24.10
CA PRO A 542 -10.55 -30.65 -23.60
C PRO A 542 -9.43 -30.75 -24.65
N PRO A 543 -8.16 -30.71 -24.22
CA PRO A 543 -7.04 -30.93 -25.14
C PRO A 543 -7.07 -32.32 -25.71
N LEU A 544 -6.77 -32.45 -27.00
CA LEU A 544 -6.52 -33.71 -27.67
C LEU A 544 -5.08 -34.18 -27.51
N LYS A 545 -4.16 -33.23 -27.44
CA LYS A 545 -2.73 -33.47 -27.31
C LYS A 545 -2.03 -32.21 -26.74
N VAL A 546 -1.08 -32.46 -25.86
CA VAL A 546 -0.17 -31.40 -25.35
C VAL A 546 1.27 -31.77 -25.67
N GLN A 547 2.06 -30.84 -26.18
CA GLN A 547 3.46 -31.03 -26.53
C GLN A 547 4.32 -29.91 -25.94
N LEU A 548 5.56 -30.22 -25.59
CA LEU A 548 6.62 -29.26 -25.28
C LEU A 548 7.78 -29.51 -26.27
N ASP A 549 8.12 -28.50 -27.09
CA ASP A 549 9.18 -28.56 -28.11
C ASP A 549 9.08 -29.80 -29.00
N MET A 550 7.88 -30.07 -29.52
CA MET A 550 7.50 -31.23 -30.36
C MET A 550 7.47 -32.57 -29.62
N LYS A 551 7.88 -32.65 -28.34
CA LYS A 551 7.75 -33.87 -27.54
C LYS A 551 6.35 -33.95 -26.93
N ALA A 552 5.66 -35.07 -27.14
CA ALA A 552 4.36 -35.28 -26.53
C ALA A 552 4.50 -35.38 -25.00
N LEU A 553 3.62 -34.69 -24.29
CA LEU A 553 3.46 -34.76 -22.84
C LEU A 553 2.36 -35.78 -22.50
N GLU A 554 2.52 -36.46 -21.35
CA GLU A 554 1.65 -37.54 -20.90
C GLU A 554 0.50 -37.00 -20.02
N GLU A 555 -0.75 -37.33 -20.37
CA GLU A 555 -1.93 -37.01 -19.56
C GLU A 555 -1.88 -37.77 -18.21
N GLY A 556 -2.23 -37.07 -17.14
CA GLY A 556 -2.17 -37.60 -15.77
C GLY A 556 -0.77 -37.51 -15.13
N LEU A 557 0.30 -37.29 -15.91
CA LEU A 557 1.66 -37.11 -15.40
C LEU A 557 2.14 -35.67 -15.60
N ASP A 558 2.16 -35.20 -16.85
CA ASP A 558 2.70 -33.85 -17.22
C ASP A 558 1.57 -32.80 -17.31
N TRP A 559 0.36 -33.24 -17.59
CA TRP A 559 -0.82 -32.39 -17.66
C TRP A 559 -2.11 -33.10 -17.26
N THR A 560 -3.08 -32.28 -16.80
CA THR A 560 -4.44 -32.75 -16.49
C THR A 560 -5.46 -31.75 -17.00
N TYR A 561 -6.70 -32.19 -17.21
CA TYR A 561 -7.80 -31.33 -17.62
C TYR A 561 -9.00 -31.44 -16.68
N ASP A 562 -9.34 -30.34 -16.02
CA ASP A 562 -10.55 -30.20 -15.20
C ASP A 562 -11.71 -29.74 -16.09
N ARG A 563 -12.65 -30.65 -16.36
CA ARG A 563 -13.81 -30.39 -17.23
C ARG A 563 -14.79 -29.41 -16.60
N ASP A 564 -14.98 -29.49 -15.30
CA ASP A 564 -15.99 -28.70 -14.59
C ASP A 564 -15.57 -27.22 -14.51
N ARG A 565 -14.28 -27.00 -14.43
CA ARG A 565 -13.67 -25.66 -14.40
C ARG A 565 -13.10 -25.19 -15.73
N ALA A 566 -13.16 -26.02 -16.76
CA ALA A 566 -12.53 -25.74 -18.07
C ALA A 566 -11.07 -25.32 -17.94
N LYS A 567 -10.26 -26.09 -17.19
CA LYS A 567 -8.85 -25.77 -16.92
C LYS A 567 -7.92 -26.87 -17.38
N LEU A 568 -7.04 -26.55 -18.30
CA LEU A 568 -5.85 -27.35 -18.58
C LEU A 568 -4.74 -26.92 -17.61
N ILE A 569 -4.19 -27.90 -16.87
CA ILE A 569 -3.08 -27.70 -15.94
C ILE A 569 -1.88 -28.45 -16.50
N ILE A 570 -0.81 -27.72 -16.83
CA ILE A 570 0.46 -28.31 -17.30
C ILE A 570 1.50 -28.10 -16.21
N ARG A 571 2.10 -29.20 -15.73
CA ARG A 571 3.16 -29.22 -14.74
C ARG A 571 4.20 -30.25 -15.16
N THR A 572 5.06 -29.89 -16.06
CA THR A 572 6.12 -30.76 -16.56
C THR A 572 7.32 -30.80 -15.60
N LYS A 573 8.12 -31.85 -15.68
CA LYS A 573 9.43 -31.93 -14.98
C LYS A 573 10.52 -31.17 -15.70
N ASP A 574 10.33 -30.84 -16.96
CA ASP A 574 11.23 -30.03 -17.76
C ASP A 574 10.80 -28.59 -17.70
N TYR A 575 11.57 -27.74 -17.00
CA TYR A 575 11.32 -26.32 -16.80
C TYR A 575 12.14 -25.43 -17.71
N ALA A 576 12.68 -25.98 -18.80
CA ALA A 576 13.44 -25.21 -19.76
C ALA A 576 12.56 -24.21 -20.52
N GLU A 577 13.19 -23.23 -21.15
CA GLU A 577 12.54 -22.44 -22.20
C GLU A 577 11.87 -23.38 -23.20
N GLY A 578 10.65 -23.07 -23.58
CA GLY A 578 10.00 -23.99 -24.47
C GLY A 578 8.71 -23.45 -25.06
N LYS A 579 8.27 -24.15 -26.09
CA LYS A 579 7.03 -23.91 -26.79
C LYS A 579 6.05 -25.04 -26.50
N TYR A 580 5.02 -24.72 -25.71
CA TYR A 580 3.88 -25.64 -25.55
C TYR A 580 2.93 -25.47 -26.73
N VAL A 581 2.48 -26.59 -27.28
CA VAL A 581 1.45 -26.67 -28.32
C VAL A 581 0.32 -27.54 -27.84
N VAL A 582 -0.89 -27.01 -27.85
CA VAL A 582 -2.10 -27.70 -27.43
C VAL A 582 -3.06 -27.84 -28.60
N ASP A 583 -3.33 -29.05 -29.02
CA ASP A 583 -4.36 -29.41 -29.98
C ASP A 583 -5.69 -29.65 -29.24
N TYR A 584 -6.82 -29.10 -29.74
CA TYR A 584 -8.14 -29.19 -29.11
C TYR A 584 -9.30 -29.30 -30.08
#